data_cb8a4133273988f6f857126237788312
#
_entry.id   cb8a4133273988f6f857126237788312
#
_cell.length_a   1.000
_cell.length_b   1.000
_cell.length_c   1.000
_cell.angle_alpha   90.00
_cell.angle_beta   90.00
_cell.angle_gamma   90.00
#
_symmetry.space_group_name_H-M   'P 1'
#
loop_
_entity.id
_entity.type
_entity.pdbx_description
1 polymer ?
#
loop_
_entity_poly.entity_id
_entity_poly.type
_entity_poly.pdbx_seq_one_letter_code
_entity_poly.pdbx_strand_id
1 'polypeptide(L)'
;MSGGDLPRSLKIVTLWMVLGAAVFVAVQWWQREQQRALFSSQGEAIELRRAADGHYHWPGRINGRAVDFLVDTGATSTAIPARLARELRLESIGQVRSSTAGGPVTGQVMRVDLELQGGHGASRLRVVALEGLDPHPLLGMDVLGRLRLVQRDGVLRIEPGSAR
;
A
#
# COMPACT_ATOMS: atom_id res chain seq x y z
N MET A 1 -33.08 49.09 -1.06
CA MET A 1 -32.25 47.97 -0.59
C MET A 1 -31.01 47.95 -1.48
N SER A 2 -29.89 48.51 -0.97
CA SER A 2 -28.64 48.65 -1.69
C SER A 2 -27.92 47.30 -1.72
N GLY A 3 -27.90 46.65 -2.87
CA GLY A 3 -27.04 45.49 -3.08
C GLY A 3 -25.57 45.98 -3.18
N GLY A 4 -24.81 45.85 -2.12
CA GLY A 4 -23.41 46.21 -2.09
C GLY A 4 -22.60 45.34 -3.04
N ASP A 5 -22.23 45.87 -4.19
CA ASP A 5 -21.31 45.22 -5.11
C ASP A 5 -19.93 45.06 -4.44
N LEU A 6 -19.53 43.80 -4.25
CA LEU A 6 -18.20 43.49 -3.73
C LEU A 6 -17.12 44.09 -4.58
N PRO A 7 -16.07 44.69 -3.98
CA PRO A 7 -14.95 45.31 -4.71
C PRO A 7 -14.30 44.29 -5.66
N ARG A 8 -13.89 44.76 -6.85
CA ARG A 8 -13.31 43.90 -7.91
C ARG A 8 -12.15 43.05 -7.43
N SER A 9 -11.34 43.57 -6.52
CA SER A 9 -10.23 42.84 -5.91
C SER A 9 -10.72 41.63 -5.11
N LEU A 10 -11.82 41.76 -4.37
CA LEU A 10 -12.38 40.66 -3.60
C LEU A 10 -12.97 39.56 -4.49
N LYS A 11 -13.64 39.95 -5.61
CA LYS A 11 -14.13 38.99 -6.60
C LYS A 11 -12.99 38.19 -7.25
N ILE A 12 -11.86 38.84 -7.54
CA ILE A 12 -10.67 38.16 -8.11
C ILE A 12 -10.04 37.21 -7.09
N VAL A 13 -9.86 37.64 -5.84
CA VAL A 13 -9.31 36.78 -4.78
C VAL A 13 -10.19 35.55 -4.55
N THR A 14 -11.51 35.75 -4.47
CA THR A 14 -12.47 34.63 -4.31
C THR A 14 -12.39 33.67 -5.50
N LEU A 15 -12.30 34.17 -6.73
CA LEU A 15 -12.17 33.34 -7.93
C LEU A 15 -10.89 32.48 -7.88
N TRP A 16 -9.75 33.05 -7.49
CA TRP A 16 -8.50 32.31 -7.35
C TRP A 16 -8.52 31.29 -6.23
N MET A 17 -9.19 31.60 -5.11
CA MET A 17 -9.37 30.64 -4.01
C MET A 17 -10.24 29.46 -4.45
N VAL A 18 -11.35 29.71 -5.15
CA VAL A 18 -12.23 28.64 -5.67
C VAL A 18 -11.49 27.78 -6.69
N LEU A 19 -10.75 28.42 -7.61
CA LEU A 19 -9.94 27.69 -8.59
C LEU A 19 -8.87 26.84 -7.91
N GLY A 20 -8.15 27.36 -6.93
CA GLY A 20 -7.15 26.63 -6.17
C GLY A 20 -7.75 25.43 -5.41
N ALA A 21 -8.91 25.63 -4.78
CA ALA A 21 -9.64 24.54 -4.11
C ALA A 21 -10.10 23.46 -5.11
N ALA A 22 -10.60 23.85 -6.28
CA ALA A 22 -11.02 22.93 -7.33
C ALA A 22 -9.84 22.09 -7.85
N VAL A 23 -8.70 22.72 -8.11
CA VAL A 23 -7.47 22.02 -8.53
C VAL A 23 -6.99 21.08 -7.43
N PHE A 24 -6.99 21.52 -6.18
CA PHE A 24 -6.60 20.68 -5.04
C PHE A 24 -7.49 19.43 -4.92
N VAL A 25 -8.81 19.59 -5.00
CA VAL A 25 -9.77 18.48 -4.97
C VAL A 25 -9.58 17.55 -6.16
N ALA A 26 -9.35 18.09 -7.37
CA ALA A 26 -9.11 17.30 -8.56
C ALA A 26 -7.83 16.46 -8.45
N VAL A 27 -6.74 17.02 -7.91
CA VAL A 27 -5.48 16.31 -7.66
C VAL A 27 -5.69 15.22 -6.60
N GLN A 28 -6.38 15.50 -5.52
CA GLN A 28 -6.71 14.53 -4.47
C GLN A 28 -7.55 13.38 -5.03
N TRP A 29 -8.55 13.69 -5.84
CA TRP A 29 -9.40 12.68 -6.47
C TRP A 29 -8.59 11.82 -7.46
N TRP A 30 -7.76 12.42 -8.31
CA TRP A 30 -6.89 11.70 -9.24
C TRP A 30 -5.88 10.79 -8.54
N GLN A 31 -5.27 11.26 -7.44
CA GLN A 31 -4.37 10.43 -6.62
C GLN A 31 -5.10 9.23 -6.01
N ARG A 32 -6.32 9.41 -5.51
CA ARG A 32 -7.15 8.31 -4.98
C ARG A 32 -7.54 7.30 -6.07
N GLU A 33 -7.86 7.78 -7.26
CA GLU A 33 -8.20 6.91 -8.39
C GLU A 33 -6.98 6.09 -8.86
N GLN A 34 -5.81 6.70 -8.94
CA GLN A 34 -4.58 5.96 -9.24
C GLN A 34 -4.25 4.89 -8.17
N GLN A 35 -4.56 5.13 -6.92
CA GLN A 35 -4.37 4.14 -5.86
C GLN A 35 -5.39 3.00 -5.97
N ARG A 36 -6.63 3.28 -6.37
CA ARG A 36 -7.66 2.24 -6.58
C ARG A 36 -7.34 1.33 -7.77
N ALA A 37 -6.79 1.88 -8.84
CA ALA A 37 -6.40 1.12 -10.03
C ALA A 37 -5.22 0.15 -9.78
N LEU A 38 -4.52 0.30 -8.66
CA LEU A 38 -3.34 -0.48 -8.33
C LEU A 38 -3.63 -1.82 -7.65
N PHE A 39 -4.83 -2.03 -7.13
CA PHE A 39 -5.16 -3.23 -6.36
C PHE A 39 -6.30 -4.01 -7.01
N SER A 40 -6.05 -5.28 -7.36
CA SER A 40 -7.06 -6.23 -7.81
C SER A 40 -7.43 -7.17 -6.66
N SER A 41 -8.67 -7.08 -6.18
CA SER A 41 -9.22 -7.97 -5.16
C SER A 41 -10.22 -8.97 -5.74
N GLN A 42 -10.10 -9.32 -7.02
CA GLN A 42 -10.98 -10.30 -7.69
C GLN A 42 -10.62 -11.76 -7.32
N GLY A 43 -9.74 -11.93 -6.32
CA GLY A 43 -9.31 -13.24 -5.86
C GLY A 43 -10.41 -14.03 -5.15
N GLU A 44 -10.20 -15.35 -5.09
CA GLU A 44 -11.01 -16.25 -4.28
C GLU A 44 -10.65 -16.11 -2.79
N ALA A 45 -11.57 -16.51 -1.92
CA ALA A 45 -11.26 -16.65 -0.50
C ALA A 45 -10.20 -17.73 -0.31
N ILE A 46 -9.15 -17.41 0.45
CA ILE A 46 -8.08 -18.36 0.76
C ILE A 46 -7.96 -18.58 2.26
N GLU A 47 -7.37 -19.70 2.63
CA GLU A 47 -7.06 -20.04 4.02
C GLU A 47 -5.57 -20.31 4.18
N LEU A 48 -4.94 -19.59 5.09
CA LEU A 48 -3.55 -19.79 5.49
C LEU A 48 -3.51 -20.46 6.85
N ARG A 49 -2.74 -21.50 7.00
CA ARG A 49 -2.49 -22.14 8.30
C ARG A 49 -1.32 -21.49 9.00
N ARG A 50 -1.43 -21.34 10.31
CA ARG A 50 -0.35 -20.82 11.13
C ARG A 50 0.85 -21.77 11.06
N ALA A 51 2.01 -21.25 10.67
CA ALA A 51 3.26 -22.00 10.56
C ALA A 51 3.90 -22.24 11.95
N ALA A 52 4.93 -23.09 12.00
CA ALA A 52 5.62 -23.43 13.23
C ALA A 52 6.32 -22.23 13.89
N ASP A 53 6.68 -21.23 13.11
CA ASP A 53 7.24 -19.95 13.58
C ASP A 53 6.19 -19.00 14.20
N GLY A 54 4.93 -19.43 14.21
CA GLY A 54 3.81 -18.66 14.77
C GLY A 54 3.20 -17.64 13.83
N HIS A 55 3.66 -17.54 12.59
CA HIS A 55 3.20 -16.58 11.59
C HIS A 55 2.34 -17.23 10.51
N TYR A 56 1.69 -16.39 9.71
CA TYR A 56 0.98 -16.79 8.50
C TYR A 56 1.82 -16.40 7.30
N HIS A 57 2.06 -17.36 6.41
CA HIS A 57 2.81 -17.18 5.20
C HIS A 57 1.89 -17.20 3.99
N TRP A 58 2.03 -16.22 3.11
CA TRP A 58 1.22 -16.12 1.92
C TRP A 58 2.09 -16.16 0.66
N PRO A 59 2.07 -17.27 -0.07
CA PRO A 59 2.85 -17.38 -1.29
C PRO A 59 2.41 -16.36 -2.35
N GLY A 60 3.39 -15.77 -3.03
CA GLY A 60 3.13 -14.79 -4.07
C GLY A 60 4.33 -14.55 -4.97
N ARG A 61 4.26 -13.46 -5.73
CA ARG A 61 5.34 -13.03 -6.63
C ARG A 61 5.54 -11.53 -6.53
N ILE A 62 6.80 -11.11 -6.69
CA ILE A 62 7.19 -9.71 -6.89
C ILE A 62 7.85 -9.63 -8.26
N ASN A 63 7.28 -8.86 -9.20
CA ASN A 63 7.74 -8.75 -10.57
C ASN A 63 8.00 -10.14 -11.20
N GLY A 64 7.10 -11.10 -10.97
CA GLY A 64 7.20 -12.48 -11.45
C GLY A 64 8.11 -13.40 -10.62
N ARG A 65 8.97 -12.89 -9.73
CA ARG A 65 9.82 -13.68 -8.84
C ARG A 65 8.99 -14.24 -7.69
N ALA A 66 8.97 -15.55 -7.52
CA ALA A 66 8.29 -16.21 -6.41
C ALA A 66 8.93 -15.82 -5.06
N VAL A 67 8.07 -15.47 -4.11
CA VAL A 67 8.42 -15.11 -2.73
C VAL A 67 7.34 -15.63 -1.79
N ASP A 68 7.72 -15.78 -0.52
CA ASP A 68 6.80 -16.15 0.54
C ASP A 68 6.67 -14.98 1.50
N PHE A 69 5.49 -14.36 1.55
CA PHE A 69 5.22 -13.19 2.35
C PHE A 69 4.80 -13.56 3.76
N LEU A 70 5.37 -12.91 4.74
CA LEU A 70 4.88 -12.95 6.10
C LEU A 70 3.74 -11.94 6.24
N VAL A 71 2.57 -12.41 6.66
CA VAL A 71 1.38 -11.55 6.89
C VAL A 71 1.59 -10.77 8.19
N ASP A 72 1.75 -9.46 8.09
CA ASP A 72 2.05 -8.58 9.23
C ASP A 72 1.05 -7.41 9.33
N THR A 73 0.04 -7.57 10.18
CA THR A 73 -0.95 -6.53 10.47
C THR A 73 -0.37 -5.37 11.30
N GLY A 74 0.82 -5.51 11.86
CA GLY A 74 1.56 -4.45 12.56
C GLY A 74 2.35 -3.54 11.63
N ALA A 75 2.61 -3.98 10.39
CA ALA A 75 3.30 -3.19 9.39
C ALA A 75 2.31 -2.30 8.63
N THR A 76 2.56 -1.00 8.60
CA THR A 76 1.73 -0.04 7.82
C THR A 76 1.91 -0.22 6.32
N SER A 77 3.12 -0.54 5.88
CA SER A 77 3.50 -0.70 4.47
C SER A 77 4.19 -2.02 4.25
N THR A 78 3.98 -2.58 3.07
CA THR A 78 4.69 -3.77 2.60
C THR A 78 6.19 -3.48 2.51
N ALA A 79 7.00 -4.36 3.10
CA ALA A 79 8.45 -4.23 3.15
C ALA A 79 9.12 -5.46 2.53
N ILE A 80 10.25 -5.23 1.88
CA ILE A 80 11.04 -6.30 1.26
C ILE A 80 12.48 -6.26 1.76
N PRO A 81 13.17 -7.41 1.84
CA PRO A 81 14.59 -7.41 2.10
C PRO A 81 15.37 -6.59 1.07
N ALA A 82 16.30 -5.75 1.51
CA ALA A 82 17.14 -4.97 0.58
C ALA A 82 17.94 -5.86 -0.37
N ARG A 83 18.28 -7.08 0.06
CA ARG A 83 18.90 -8.10 -0.81
C ARG A 83 18.00 -8.46 -1.98
N LEU A 84 16.69 -8.72 -1.72
CA LEU A 84 15.71 -9.04 -2.77
C LEU A 84 15.54 -7.88 -3.75
N ALA A 85 15.53 -6.64 -3.23
CA ALA A 85 15.48 -5.46 -4.09
C ALA A 85 16.67 -5.36 -5.05
N ARG A 86 17.87 -5.67 -4.57
CA ARG A 86 19.10 -5.71 -5.40
C ARG A 86 19.06 -6.85 -6.43
N GLU A 87 18.62 -8.05 -6.02
CA GLU A 87 18.46 -9.20 -6.93
C GLU A 87 17.48 -8.91 -8.07
N LEU A 88 16.39 -8.22 -7.77
CA LEU A 88 15.36 -7.80 -8.75
C LEU A 88 15.76 -6.52 -9.50
N ARG A 89 16.90 -5.90 -9.21
CA ARG A 89 17.40 -4.64 -9.81
C ARG A 89 16.34 -3.53 -9.75
N LEU A 90 15.66 -3.42 -8.60
CA LEU A 90 14.63 -2.41 -8.42
C LEU A 90 15.25 -1.02 -8.28
N GLU A 91 14.65 -0.04 -8.97
CA GLU A 91 15.06 1.36 -8.86
C GLU A 91 14.41 2.03 -7.65
N SER A 92 15.21 2.77 -6.88
CA SER A 92 14.71 3.58 -5.78
C SER A 92 14.02 4.83 -6.32
N ILE A 93 12.80 5.07 -5.87
CA ILE A 93 12.01 6.27 -6.18
C ILE A 93 11.99 7.27 -5.03
N GLY A 94 12.69 6.99 -3.94
CA GLY A 94 12.77 7.84 -2.76
C GLY A 94 13.22 7.07 -1.53
N GLN A 95 13.26 7.78 -0.40
CA GLN A 95 13.60 7.21 0.90
C GLN A 95 12.49 7.50 1.90
N VAL A 96 12.37 6.64 2.91
CA VAL A 96 11.45 6.80 4.03
C VAL A 96 12.14 6.39 5.32
N ARG A 97 11.87 7.14 6.39
CA ARG A 97 12.22 6.73 7.74
C ARG A 97 11.08 5.86 8.29
N SER A 98 11.39 4.63 8.62
CA SER A 98 10.42 3.68 9.20
C SER A 98 10.80 3.40 10.66
N SER A 99 9.79 3.31 11.52
CA SER A 99 9.98 2.84 12.90
C SER A 99 9.73 1.34 12.92
N THR A 100 10.73 0.59 13.36
CA THR A 100 10.64 -0.87 13.52
C THR A 100 10.78 -1.25 14.99
N ALA A 101 10.52 -2.50 15.33
CA ALA A 101 10.75 -3.01 16.68
C ALA A 101 12.23 -2.88 17.12
N GLY A 102 13.16 -2.87 16.16
CA GLY A 102 14.59 -2.63 16.39
C GLY A 102 15.00 -1.15 16.41
N GLY A 103 14.04 -0.22 16.29
CA GLY A 103 14.29 1.22 16.24
C GLY A 103 14.07 1.85 14.87
N PRO A 104 14.37 3.15 14.70
CA PRO A 104 14.18 3.84 13.44
C PRO A 104 15.22 3.39 12.41
N VAL A 105 14.74 3.01 11.22
CA VAL A 105 15.57 2.61 10.07
C VAL A 105 15.21 3.48 8.86
N THR A 106 16.20 3.71 7.98
CA THR A 106 15.94 4.35 6.69
C THR A 106 15.83 3.27 5.63
N GLY A 107 14.68 3.23 4.95
CA GLY A 107 14.42 2.32 3.84
C GLY A 107 14.35 3.06 2.52
N GLN A 108 14.61 2.33 1.44
CA GLN A 108 14.42 2.83 0.08
C GLN A 108 13.02 2.47 -0.42
N VAL A 109 12.32 3.45 -1.00
CA VAL A 109 10.99 3.23 -1.58
C VAL A 109 11.14 2.80 -3.03
N MET A 110 10.44 1.73 -3.40
CA MET A 110 10.45 1.16 -4.74
C MET A 110 9.03 0.88 -5.21
N ARG A 111 8.85 0.61 -6.50
CA ARG A 111 7.58 0.15 -7.06
C ARG A 111 7.73 -1.25 -7.59
N VAL A 112 6.76 -2.09 -7.27
CA VAL A 112 6.71 -3.50 -7.70
C VAL A 112 5.30 -3.88 -8.13
N ASP A 113 5.21 -4.88 -8.98
CA ASP A 113 3.98 -5.59 -9.24
C ASP A 113 3.93 -6.80 -8.31
N LEU A 114 2.86 -6.86 -7.51
CA LEU A 114 2.60 -7.88 -6.51
C LEU A 114 1.49 -8.80 -7.01
N GLU A 115 1.74 -10.08 -6.97
CA GLU A 115 0.74 -11.12 -7.20
C GLU A 115 0.73 -12.06 -5.98
N LEU A 116 -0.45 -12.37 -5.45
CA LEU A 116 -0.62 -13.26 -4.32
C LEU A 116 -1.45 -14.47 -4.74
N GLN A 117 -1.19 -15.60 -4.10
CA GLN A 117 -1.99 -16.80 -4.32
C GLN A 117 -3.48 -16.50 -4.07
N GLY A 118 -4.36 -17.04 -4.92
CA GLY A 118 -5.80 -16.78 -4.88
C GLY A 118 -6.25 -15.63 -5.79
N GLY A 119 -5.36 -15.06 -6.63
CA GLY A 119 -5.71 -14.04 -7.61
C GLY A 119 -5.78 -12.61 -7.05
N HIS A 120 -5.26 -12.40 -5.85
CA HIS A 120 -5.08 -11.07 -5.29
C HIS A 120 -3.79 -10.44 -5.81
N GLY A 121 -3.76 -9.13 -5.99
CA GLY A 121 -2.55 -8.46 -6.45
C GLY A 121 -2.63 -6.95 -6.44
N ALA A 122 -1.49 -6.31 -6.67
CA ALA A 122 -1.39 -4.86 -6.77
C ALA A 122 -0.30 -4.49 -7.79
N SER A 123 -0.65 -3.69 -8.79
CA SER A 123 0.32 -3.16 -9.73
C SER A 123 0.93 -1.87 -9.22
N ARG A 124 2.24 -1.69 -9.45
CA ARG A 124 3.00 -0.51 -9.04
C ARG A 124 2.89 -0.18 -7.55
N LEU A 125 2.77 -1.22 -6.71
CA LEU A 125 2.74 -1.09 -5.26
C LEU A 125 4.04 -0.43 -4.77
N ARG A 126 3.90 0.56 -3.89
CA ARG A 126 5.06 1.14 -3.21
C ARG A 126 5.47 0.23 -2.06
N VAL A 127 6.68 -0.30 -2.12
CA VAL A 127 7.26 -1.13 -1.07
C VAL A 127 8.49 -0.46 -0.49
N VAL A 128 8.83 -0.82 0.74
CA VAL A 128 10.01 -0.30 1.43
C VAL A 128 11.06 -1.40 1.49
N ALA A 129 12.21 -1.18 0.85
CA ALA A 129 13.36 -2.07 0.99
C ALA A 129 14.13 -1.72 2.26
N LEU A 130 14.28 -2.70 3.15
CA LEU A 130 14.92 -2.55 4.46
C LEU A 130 16.13 -3.46 4.57
N GLU A 131 17.23 -2.89 5.07
CA GLU A 131 18.37 -3.70 5.54
C GLU A 131 17.99 -4.38 6.85
N GLY A 132 18.48 -5.60 7.07
CA GLY A 132 18.17 -6.38 8.27
C GLY A 132 16.79 -7.05 8.26
N LEU A 133 15.96 -6.81 7.25
CA LEU A 133 14.77 -7.62 7.02
C LEU A 133 15.17 -8.85 6.21
N ASP A 134 15.09 -10.03 6.81
CA ASP A 134 15.43 -11.31 6.16
C ASP A 134 14.81 -12.47 6.96
N PRO A 135 14.37 -13.56 6.35
CA PRO A 135 14.41 -13.82 4.90
C PRO A 135 13.14 -13.41 4.13
N HIS A 136 12.02 -13.20 4.83
CA HIS A 136 10.70 -13.05 4.22
C HIS A 136 10.32 -11.59 4.04
N PRO A 137 9.77 -11.19 2.87
CA PRO A 137 9.09 -9.90 2.74
C PRO A 137 7.86 -9.86 3.65
N LEU A 138 7.57 -8.68 4.21
CA LEU A 138 6.39 -8.42 5.04
C LEU A 138 5.27 -7.86 4.18
N LEU A 139 4.08 -8.45 4.29
CA LEU A 139 2.86 -7.92 3.67
C LEU A 139 2.14 -7.04 4.68
N GLY A 140 2.11 -5.73 4.43
CA GLY A 140 1.59 -4.73 5.34
C GLY A 140 0.11 -4.38 5.12
N MET A 141 -0.40 -3.46 5.96
CA MET A 141 -1.79 -2.99 5.92
C MET A 141 -2.14 -2.19 4.66
N ASP A 142 -1.16 -1.71 3.89
CA ASP A 142 -1.36 -1.11 2.57
C ASP A 142 -2.01 -2.09 1.57
N VAL A 143 -1.78 -3.39 1.74
CA VAL A 143 -2.41 -4.50 1.01
C VAL A 143 -3.51 -5.14 1.85
N LEU A 144 -3.18 -5.60 3.06
CA LEU A 144 -4.07 -6.35 3.93
C LEU A 144 -5.33 -5.58 4.31
N GLY A 145 -5.24 -4.25 4.49
CA GLY A 145 -6.36 -3.38 4.85
C GLY A 145 -7.46 -3.28 3.78
N ARG A 146 -7.22 -3.85 2.60
CA ARG A 146 -8.20 -3.91 1.49
C ARG A 146 -8.95 -5.24 1.45
N LEU A 147 -8.60 -6.15 2.33
CA LEU A 147 -9.12 -7.50 2.42
C LEU A 147 -9.86 -7.69 3.73
N ARG A 148 -10.73 -8.66 3.78
CA ARG A 148 -11.35 -9.10 5.02
C ARG A 148 -10.52 -10.25 5.59
N LEU A 149 -9.99 -10.05 6.78
CA LEU A 149 -9.17 -11.03 7.49
C LEU A 149 -9.97 -11.59 8.66
N VAL A 150 -10.12 -12.90 8.71
CA VAL A 150 -10.77 -13.62 9.82
C VAL A 150 -9.82 -14.67 10.35
N GLN A 151 -9.36 -14.47 11.57
CA GLN A 151 -8.47 -15.44 12.23
C GLN A 151 -9.25 -16.27 13.25
N ARG A 152 -9.19 -17.59 13.12
CA ARG A 152 -9.80 -18.53 14.05
C ARG A 152 -9.05 -19.86 14.07
N ASP A 153 -8.83 -20.41 15.25
CA ASP A 153 -8.29 -21.77 15.46
C ASP A 153 -7.00 -22.07 14.67
N GLY A 154 -6.08 -21.06 14.60
CA GLY A 154 -4.82 -21.18 13.86
C GLY A 154 -4.94 -21.09 12.34
N VAL A 155 -6.12 -20.73 11.83
CA VAL A 155 -6.37 -20.47 10.40
C VAL A 155 -6.66 -18.99 10.21
N LEU A 156 -6.02 -18.37 9.22
CA LEU A 156 -6.32 -17.03 8.72
C LEU A 156 -7.05 -17.18 7.39
N ARG A 157 -8.33 -16.85 7.40
CA ARG A 157 -9.16 -16.76 6.20
C ARG A 157 -9.10 -15.32 5.65
N ILE A 158 -8.77 -15.23 4.38
CA ILE A 158 -8.64 -13.96 3.65
C ILE A 158 -9.70 -13.95 2.55
N GLU A 159 -10.54 -12.94 2.57
CA GLU A 159 -11.63 -12.76 1.61
C GLU A 159 -11.46 -11.43 0.88
N PRO A 160 -11.95 -11.31 -0.36
CA PRO A 160 -12.02 -10.02 -1.02
C PRO A 160 -12.73 -9.00 -0.13
N GLY A 161 -12.16 -7.82 0.01
CA GLY A 161 -12.83 -6.73 0.71
C GLY A 161 -14.09 -6.33 -0.06
N SER A 162 -15.19 -6.08 0.64
CA SER A 162 -16.37 -5.48 0.02
C SER A 162 -16.00 -4.12 -0.56
N ALA A 163 -16.22 -3.92 -1.87
CA ALA A 163 -16.09 -2.60 -2.48
C ALA A 163 -17.02 -1.63 -1.75
N ARG A 164 -16.43 -0.63 -1.10
CA ARG A 164 -17.18 0.52 -0.57
C ARG A 164 -17.16 1.66 -1.57
#